data_8b6202d603e5720323bf3e416bbf878e
#
_entry.id   8b6202d603e5720323bf3e416bbf878e
#
_cell.length_a   1.000
_cell.length_b   1.000
_cell.length_c   1.000
_cell.angle_alpha   90.00
_cell.angle_beta   90.00
_cell.angle_gamma   90.00
#
_symmetry.space_group_name_H-M   'P 1'
#
loop_
_entity.id
_entity.type
_entity.pdbx_description
1 polymer ?
#
loop_
_entity_poly.entity_id
_entity_poly.type
_entity_poly.pdbx_seq_one_letter_code
_entity_poly.pdbx_strand_id
1 'polypeptide(L)'
;MRYNINMDTRDILKALDNDIRLQMLSWLKEPGNEFSVQADQMPEGKDFEGGVCVGCICEKAGISQSTASHYLDILLRAGLLESRRIGKWTYYRRNEDTIQQFAEYIKNEL
;
A
#
# COMPACT_ATOMS: atom_id res chain seq x y z
N MET A 1 14.63 -16.07 15.47
CA MET A 1 14.28 -15.39 14.24
C MET A 1 14.37 -13.90 14.37
N ARG A 2 15.03 -13.23 13.44
CA ARG A 2 15.30 -11.80 13.54
C ARG A 2 14.18 -10.92 12.98
N TYR A 3 13.29 -11.53 12.20
CA TYR A 3 12.26 -10.77 11.48
C TYR A 3 10.90 -11.00 12.09
N ASN A 4 10.01 -10.04 11.87
CA ASN A 4 8.66 -10.09 12.38
C ASN A 4 7.94 -11.33 11.84
N ILE A 5 7.26 -12.06 12.72
CA ILE A 5 6.52 -13.27 12.34
C ILE A 5 5.36 -12.97 11.40
N ASN A 6 4.91 -11.70 11.32
CA ASN A 6 3.83 -11.31 10.42
C ASN A 6 4.30 -11.10 8.98
N MET A 7 5.62 -11.11 8.75
CA MET A 7 6.17 -10.97 7.42
C MET A 7 6.27 -12.34 6.76
N ASP A 8 5.50 -12.56 5.73
CA ASP A 8 5.60 -13.78 4.92
C ASP A 8 6.30 -13.43 3.61
N THR A 9 7.55 -13.87 3.49
CA THR A 9 8.40 -13.55 2.35
C THR A 9 7.80 -13.99 1.02
N ARG A 10 7.18 -15.18 0.98
CA ARG A 10 6.57 -15.68 -0.25
C ARG A 10 5.39 -14.81 -0.69
N ASP A 11 4.55 -14.43 0.26
CA ASP A 11 3.40 -13.57 -0.04
C ASP A 11 3.86 -12.22 -0.54
N ILE A 12 4.93 -11.69 0.06
CA ILE A 12 5.50 -10.41 -0.39
C ILE A 12 6.02 -10.53 -1.82
N LEU A 13 6.78 -11.58 -2.12
CA LEU A 13 7.32 -11.77 -3.47
C LEU A 13 6.21 -11.92 -4.50
N LYS A 14 5.16 -12.67 -4.18
CA LYS A 14 4.01 -12.82 -5.08
C LYS A 14 3.29 -11.49 -5.27
N ALA A 15 3.13 -10.73 -4.20
CA ALA A 15 2.45 -9.44 -4.28
C ALA A 15 3.22 -8.46 -5.15
N LEU A 16 4.54 -8.53 -5.16
CA LEU A 16 5.39 -7.65 -5.94
C LEU A 16 5.55 -8.08 -7.40
N ASP A 17 5.11 -9.28 -7.75
CA ASP A 17 5.24 -9.80 -9.11
C ASP A 17 4.09 -9.32 -10.00
N ASN A 18 3.97 -8.00 -10.13
CA ASN A 18 2.96 -7.37 -10.97
C ASN A 18 3.30 -5.90 -11.12
N ASP A 19 3.38 -5.42 -12.36
CA ASP A 19 3.80 -4.04 -12.64
C ASP A 19 2.90 -3.00 -11.96
N ILE A 20 1.60 -3.21 -12.00
CA ILE A 20 0.66 -2.23 -11.42
C ILE A 20 0.80 -2.19 -9.90
N ARG A 21 0.93 -3.36 -9.27
CA ARG A 21 1.11 -3.39 -7.81
C ARG A 21 2.44 -2.74 -7.39
N LEU A 22 3.50 -2.92 -8.16
CA LEU A 22 4.75 -2.23 -7.91
C LEU A 22 4.57 -0.71 -8.01
N GLN A 23 3.83 -0.26 -9.04
CA GLN A 23 3.55 1.16 -9.20
C GLN A 23 2.72 1.71 -8.04
N MET A 24 1.72 0.96 -7.60
CA MET A 24 0.90 1.38 -6.46
C MET A 24 1.75 1.63 -5.22
N LEU A 25 2.67 0.73 -4.91
CA LEU A 25 3.59 0.94 -3.78
C LEU A 25 4.46 2.16 -3.98
N SER A 26 4.99 2.33 -5.18
CA SER A 26 5.82 3.49 -5.50
C SER A 26 5.06 4.80 -5.31
N TRP A 27 3.80 4.86 -5.79
CA TRP A 27 2.99 6.07 -5.64
C TRP A 27 2.67 6.38 -4.18
N LEU A 28 2.46 5.35 -3.37
CA LEU A 28 2.09 5.52 -1.97
C LEU A 28 3.28 5.85 -1.06
N LYS A 29 4.49 5.81 -1.60
CA LYS A 29 5.68 6.20 -0.84
C LYS A 29 5.66 7.69 -0.51
N GLU A 30 5.32 8.52 -1.50
CA GLU A 30 5.19 9.96 -1.32
C GLU A 30 3.91 10.43 -2.02
N PRO A 31 2.76 10.18 -1.39
CA PRO A 31 1.48 10.41 -2.06
C PRO A 31 1.25 11.87 -2.43
N GLY A 32 1.84 12.81 -1.71
CA GLY A 32 1.72 14.23 -2.04
C GLY A 32 2.30 14.58 -3.40
N ASN A 33 3.24 13.80 -3.91
CA ASN A 33 3.84 14.01 -5.22
C ASN A 33 3.06 13.34 -6.34
N GLU A 34 2.25 12.34 -6.01
CA GLU A 34 1.61 11.48 -7.02
C GLU A 34 0.12 11.75 -7.16
N PHE A 35 -0.51 12.27 -6.12
CA PHE A 35 -1.96 12.50 -6.11
C PHE A 35 -2.24 13.97 -5.84
N SER A 36 -3.38 14.46 -6.34
CA SER A 36 -3.78 15.84 -6.09
C SER A 36 -4.12 16.03 -4.60
N VAL A 37 -4.13 17.27 -4.16
CA VAL A 37 -4.48 17.61 -2.77
C VAL A 37 -5.87 17.07 -2.42
N GLN A 38 -6.82 17.16 -3.36
CA GLN A 38 -8.17 16.65 -3.14
C GLN A 38 -8.18 15.12 -3.04
N ALA A 39 -7.27 14.48 -3.76
CA ALA A 39 -7.24 13.02 -3.84
C ALA A 39 -6.71 12.38 -2.57
N ASP A 40 -5.73 13.01 -1.90
CA ASP A 40 -5.15 12.42 -0.71
C ASP A 40 -5.62 13.11 0.58
N GLN A 41 -6.69 13.88 0.50
CA GLN A 41 -7.17 14.62 1.64
C GLN A 41 -7.92 13.72 2.61
N MET A 42 -7.40 13.62 3.83
CA MET A 42 -8.06 12.92 4.92
C MET A 42 -9.15 13.79 5.54
N PRO A 43 -10.24 13.20 6.01
CA PRO A 43 -11.19 13.93 6.82
C PRO A 43 -10.51 14.54 8.05
N GLU A 44 -10.92 15.74 8.39
CA GLU A 44 -10.37 16.46 9.52
C GLU A 44 -10.47 15.65 10.81
N GLY A 45 -9.42 15.68 11.61
CA GLY A 45 -9.39 14.99 12.89
C GLY A 45 -9.11 13.50 12.81
N LYS A 46 -8.82 12.98 11.64
CA LYS A 46 -8.50 11.57 11.46
C LYS A 46 -6.99 11.36 11.38
N ASP A 47 -6.54 10.27 11.99
CA ASP A 47 -5.12 9.96 12.11
C ASP A 47 -4.74 8.78 11.23
N PHE A 48 -4.60 9.04 9.95
CA PHE A 48 -4.07 8.06 9.00
C PHE A 48 -3.25 8.81 7.97
N GLU A 49 -2.18 9.42 8.45
CA GLU A 49 -1.34 10.28 7.63
C GLU A 49 -0.81 9.52 6.41
N GLY A 50 -0.88 10.17 5.25
CA GLY A 50 -0.41 9.60 3.99
C GLY A 50 -1.39 8.64 3.36
N GLY A 51 -2.55 8.41 3.95
CA GLY A 51 -3.55 7.52 3.40
C GLY A 51 -4.20 8.08 2.15
N VAL A 52 -4.38 7.24 1.14
CA VAL A 52 -4.98 7.61 -0.15
C VAL A 52 -6.22 6.76 -0.41
N CYS A 53 -7.28 7.40 -0.83
CA CYS A 53 -8.56 6.75 -1.12
C CYS A 53 -8.44 5.78 -2.29
N VAL A 54 -9.14 4.64 -2.21
CA VAL A 54 -9.13 3.62 -3.26
C VAL A 54 -9.50 4.19 -4.63
N GLY A 55 -10.46 5.11 -4.68
CA GLY A 55 -10.89 5.71 -5.95
C GLY A 55 -9.76 6.48 -6.63
N CYS A 56 -8.94 7.17 -5.86
CA CYS A 56 -7.81 7.92 -6.39
C CYS A 56 -6.75 6.99 -6.95
N ILE A 57 -6.49 5.90 -6.26
CA ILE A 57 -5.53 4.89 -6.71
C ILE A 57 -6.02 4.23 -8.00
N CYS A 58 -7.30 3.87 -8.02
CA CYS A 58 -7.95 3.27 -9.18
C CYS A 58 -7.83 4.17 -10.41
N GLU A 59 -8.16 5.44 -10.24
CA GLU A 59 -8.10 6.42 -11.32
C GLU A 59 -6.69 6.58 -11.86
N LYS A 60 -5.71 6.70 -10.96
CA LYS A 60 -4.31 6.85 -11.37
C LYS A 60 -3.81 5.62 -12.12
N ALA A 61 -4.20 4.44 -11.70
CA ALA A 61 -3.79 3.19 -12.34
C ALA A 61 -4.49 2.96 -13.68
N GLY A 62 -5.62 3.61 -13.91
CA GLY A 62 -6.38 3.44 -15.14
C GLY A 62 -7.02 2.07 -15.27
N ILE A 63 -7.40 1.46 -14.16
CA ILE A 63 -8.03 0.13 -14.12
C ILE A 63 -9.38 0.21 -13.45
N SER A 64 -10.17 -0.86 -13.54
CA SER A 64 -11.47 -0.90 -12.88
C SER A 64 -11.31 -0.86 -11.36
N GLN A 65 -12.34 -0.38 -10.67
CA GLN A 65 -12.32 -0.32 -9.22
C GLN A 65 -12.21 -1.71 -8.60
N SER A 66 -12.86 -2.71 -9.18
CA SER A 66 -12.78 -4.08 -8.67
C SER A 66 -11.36 -4.63 -8.80
N THR A 67 -10.67 -4.35 -9.92
CA THR A 67 -9.28 -4.79 -10.09
C THR A 67 -8.37 -4.05 -9.12
N ALA A 68 -8.56 -2.74 -8.96
CA ALA A 68 -7.75 -1.95 -8.02
C ALA A 68 -7.92 -2.48 -6.60
N SER A 69 -9.16 -2.72 -6.18
CA SER A 69 -9.44 -3.25 -4.83
C SER A 69 -8.81 -4.61 -4.63
N HIS A 70 -8.86 -5.46 -5.65
CA HIS A 70 -8.24 -6.79 -5.60
C HIS A 70 -6.71 -6.67 -5.44
N TYR A 71 -6.08 -5.80 -6.22
CA TYR A 71 -4.63 -5.60 -6.15
C TYR A 71 -4.21 -5.02 -4.79
N LEU A 72 -4.98 -4.05 -4.29
CA LEU A 72 -4.71 -3.47 -2.99
C LEU A 72 -4.87 -4.50 -1.88
N ASP A 73 -5.85 -5.40 -2.01
CA ASP A 73 -6.04 -6.48 -1.04
C ASP A 73 -4.85 -7.45 -1.04
N ILE A 74 -4.31 -7.77 -2.20
CA ILE A 74 -3.11 -8.61 -2.30
C ILE A 74 -1.95 -7.97 -1.54
N LEU A 75 -1.73 -6.67 -1.75
CA LEU A 75 -0.67 -5.93 -1.05
C LEU A 75 -0.93 -5.84 0.45
N LEU A 76 -2.19 -5.65 0.82
CA LEU A 76 -2.59 -5.57 2.22
C LEU A 76 -2.35 -6.89 2.94
N ARG A 77 -2.77 -8.00 2.34
CA ARG A 77 -2.59 -9.33 2.94
C ARG A 77 -1.13 -9.73 3.05
N ALA A 78 -0.30 -9.24 2.15
CA ALA A 78 1.15 -9.46 2.23
C ALA A 78 1.81 -8.61 3.32
N GLY A 79 1.07 -7.70 3.93
CA GLY A 79 1.58 -6.83 4.97
C GLY A 79 2.28 -5.58 4.45
N LEU A 80 2.26 -5.35 3.13
CA LEU A 80 2.96 -4.20 2.52
C LEU A 80 2.18 -2.90 2.64
N LEU A 81 0.88 -2.98 2.86
CA LEU A 81 0.02 -1.82 3.05
C LEU A 81 -0.70 -1.91 4.38
N GLU A 82 -1.14 -0.77 4.84
CA GLU A 82 -2.13 -0.63 5.90
C GLU A 82 -3.37 0.01 5.30
N SER A 83 -4.53 -0.28 5.85
CA SER A 83 -5.78 0.33 5.40
C SER A 83 -6.60 0.78 6.59
N ARG A 84 -7.46 1.77 6.35
CA ARG A 84 -8.41 2.24 7.34
C ARG A 84 -9.68 2.69 6.64
N ARG A 85 -10.81 2.24 7.17
CA ARG A 85 -12.09 2.73 6.70
C ARG A 85 -12.50 3.93 7.52
N ILE A 86 -12.75 5.04 6.83
CA ILE A 86 -13.19 6.28 7.45
C ILE A 86 -14.45 6.72 6.73
N GLY A 87 -15.59 6.67 7.45
CA GLY A 87 -16.89 6.87 6.81
C GLY A 87 -17.15 5.76 5.81
N LYS A 88 -17.46 6.13 4.57
CA LYS A 88 -17.72 5.16 3.50
C LYS A 88 -16.53 4.92 2.58
N TRP A 89 -15.38 5.49 2.91
CA TRP A 89 -14.18 5.39 2.08
C TRP A 89 -13.12 4.57 2.77
N THR A 90 -12.37 3.77 1.99
CA THR A 90 -11.21 3.04 2.47
C THR A 90 -9.96 3.74 1.96
N TYR A 91 -9.02 3.97 2.86
CA TYR A 91 -7.76 4.63 2.58
C TYR A 91 -6.62 3.64 2.77
N TYR A 92 -5.58 3.78 1.98
CA TYR A 92 -4.42 2.89 1.99
C TYR A 92 -3.14 3.70 2.13
N ARG A 93 -2.20 3.15 2.86
CA ARG A 93 -0.84 3.69 2.93
C ARG A 93 0.14 2.54 3.08
N ARG A 94 1.41 2.81 2.81
CA ARG A 94 2.46 1.79 2.93
C ARG A 94 2.67 1.43 4.40
N ASN A 95 2.95 0.15 4.64
CA ASN A 95 3.40 -0.32 5.94
C ASN A 95 4.93 -0.26 5.94
N GLU A 96 5.48 0.84 6.43
CA GLU A 96 6.93 1.07 6.37
C GLU A 96 7.71 0.05 7.19
N ASP A 97 7.16 -0.42 8.30
CA ASP A 97 7.83 -1.42 9.13
C ASP A 97 8.07 -2.72 8.36
N THR A 98 7.05 -3.23 7.69
CA THR A 98 7.17 -4.46 6.90
C THR A 98 8.12 -4.26 5.73
N ILE A 99 8.02 -3.12 5.05
CA ILE A 99 8.89 -2.81 3.90
C ILE A 99 10.35 -2.76 4.36
N GLN A 100 10.61 -2.11 5.48
CA GLN A 100 11.95 -2.03 6.06
C GLN A 100 12.49 -3.43 6.38
N GLN A 101 11.69 -4.27 7.01
CA GLN A 101 12.10 -5.62 7.36
C GLN A 101 12.40 -6.46 6.12
N PHE A 102 11.58 -6.30 5.07
CA PHE A 102 11.78 -7.02 3.83
C PHE A 102 13.08 -6.58 3.15
N ALA A 103 13.34 -5.28 3.14
CA ALA A 103 14.58 -4.75 2.58
C ALA A 103 15.81 -5.32 3.30
N GLU A 104 15.75 -5.38 4.62
CA GLU A 104 16.84 -5.96 5.41
C GLU A 104 16.97 -7.45 5.19
N TYR A 105 15.86 -8.16 5.05
CA TYR A 105 15.87 -9.57 4.73
C TYR A 105 16.59 -9.84 3.42
N ILE A 106 16.27 -9.07 2.37
CA ILE A 106 16.93 -9.22 1.08
C ILE A 106 18.43 -8.97 1.22
N LYS A 107 18.79 -7.91 1.94
CA LYS A 107 20.19 -7.53 2.09
C LYS A 107 21.00 -8.57 2.85
N ASN A 108 20.43 -9.12 3.91
CA ASN A 108 21.19 -9.94 4.86
C ASN A 108 21.03 -11.44 4.64
N GLU A 109 19.90 -11.90 4.10
CA GLU A 109 19.59 -13.33 3.99
C GLU A 109 19.63 -13.87 2.57
N LEU A 110 19.51 -13.00 1.58
CA LEU A 110 19.62 -13.37 0.18
C LEU A 110 20.92 -12.83 -0.40
#